data_532c72a84038a731dd53bcce11a9600f
#
_entry.id   532c72a84038a731dd53bcce11a9600f
#
_cell.length_a   1.000
_cell.length_b   1.000
_cell.length_c   1.000
_cell.angle_alpha   90.00
_cell.angle_beta   90.00
_cell.angle_gamma   90.00
#
_symmetry.space_group_name_H-M   'P 1'
#
loop_
_entity.id
_entity.type
_entity.pdbx_description
1 polymer ?
#
loop_
_entity_poly.entity_id
_entity_poly.type
_entity_poly.pdbx_seq_one_letter_code
_entity_poly.pdbx_strand_id
1 'polypeptide(L)'
;ESELDVQLKNPEFDITRSIKRVLFDFQSEGSIFDSVSEEVRFVAYLSEDEKLPEILEDFKDDVTAVIDELIKEGDGKLASEIINPEADEGEVALKISEDFGFQPMAASLFDENRFYFYLTLQRDETVVQVPLPESFDKESFRRVVEESMKRFAAGMLKTIVLVAPEQVHEYMRRQMQTASTNQYNQLTE
;
A
#
# COMPACT_ATOMS: atom_id res chain seq x y z
N GLU A 1 -15.42 -5.99 -47.97
CA GLU A 1 -15.52 -6.60 -46.64
C GLU A 1 -14.17 -7.24 -46.31
N SER A 2 -13.41 -6.66 -45.41
CA SER A 2 -12.16 -7.24 -44.93
C SER A 2 -12.47 -8.19 -43.78
N GLU A 3 -12.32 -9.48 -44.03
CA GLU A 3 -12.42 -10.52 -43.04
C GLU A 3 -11.18 -10.46 -42.15
N LEU A 4 -11.39 -10.15 -40.84
CA LEU A 4 -10.32 -10.16 -39.83
C LEU A 4 -10.11 -11.61 -39.38
N ASP A 5 -9.04 -12.24 -39.89
CA ASP A 5 -8.61 -13.56 -39.41
C ASP A 5 -7.80 -13.39 -38.12
N VAL A 6 -8.44 -13.68 -36.98
CA VAL A 6 -7.82 -13.60 -35.65
C VAL A 6 -7.32 -14.97 -35.22
N GLN A 7 -6.02 -15.21 -35.34
CA GLN A 7 -5.38 -16.43 -34.86
C GLN A 7 -4.99 -16.29 -33.37
N LEU A 8 -5.73 -16.96 -32.51
CA LEU A 8 -5.44 -17.05 -31.07
C LEU A 8 -4.44 -18.19 -30.82
N LYS A 9 -3.28 -17.89 -30.24
CA LYS A 9 -2.26 -18.91 -29.87
C LYS A 9 -2.72 -19.81 -28.72
N ASN A 10 -3.47 -19.25 -27.78
CA ASN A 10 -4.11 -19.95 -26.69
C ASN A 10 -5.49 -19.33 -26.44
N PRO A 11 -6.57 -19.87 -27.09
CA PRO A 11 -7.89 -19.25 -27.07
C PRO A 11 -8.43 -19.03 -25.66
N GLU A 12 -8.22 -19.98 -24.76
CA GLU A 12 -8.71 -19.90 -23.39
C GLU A 12 -8.03 -18.76 -22.61
N PHE A 13 -6.72 -18.65 -22.74
CA PHE A 13 -5.94 -17.58 -22.12
C PHE A 13 -6.27 -16.20 -22.73
N ASP A 14 -6.33 -16.12 -24.05
CA ASP A 14 -6.58 -14.86 -24.76
C ASP A 14 -8.00 -14.35 -24.51
N ILE A 15 -9.00 -15.23 -24.49
CA ILE A 15 -10.39 -14.89 -24.15
C ILE A 15 -10.48 -14.44 -22.68
N THR A 16 -9.90 -15.21 -21.75
CA THR A 16 -9.93 -14.87 -20.32
C THR A 16 -9.23 -13.52 -20.06
N ARG A 17 -8.10 -13.27 -20.72
CA ARG A 17 -7.39 -12.00 -20.64
C ARG A 17 -8.21 -10.84 -21.21
N SER A 18 -8.87 -11.06 -22.33
CA SER A 18 -9.72 -10.03 -22.97
C SER A 18 -10.94 -9.72 -22.11
N ILE A 19 -11.60 -10.73 -21.54
CA ILE A 19 -12.72 -10.55 -20.61
C ILE A 19 -12.26 -9.76 -19.37
N LYS A 20 -11.13 -10.13 -18.77
CA LYS A 20 -10.57 -9.41 -17.64
C LYS A 20 -10.24 -7.96 -17.98
N ARG A 21 -9.72 -7.70 -19.17
CA ARG A 21 -9.41 -6.35 -19.63
C ARG A 21 -10.68 -5.51 -19.80
N VAL A 22 -11.69 -6.04 -20.47
CA VAL A 22 -12.99 -5.35 -20.65
C VAL A 22 -13.66 -5.08 -19.31
N LEU A 23 -13.66 -6.06 -18.39
CA LEU A 23 -14.19 -5.87 -17.04
C LEU A 23 -13.41 -4.78 -16.28
N PHE A 24 -12.10 -4.76 -16.43
CA PHE A 24 -11.25 -3.75 -15.82
C PHE A 24 -11.50 -2.35 -16.40
N ASP A 25 -11.60 -2.24 -17.71
CA ASP A 25 -11.88 -0.98 -18.40
C ASP A 25 -13.29 -0.48 -18.04
N PHE A 26 -14.28 -1.37 -17.94
CA PHE A 26 -15.64 -1.03 -17.52
C PHE A 26 -15.71 -0.60 -16.04
N GLN A 27 -14.93 -1.21 -15.17
CA GLN A 27 -14.82 -0.81 -13.76
C GLN A 27 -14.09 0.53 -13.58
N SER A 28 -13.25 0.92 -14.55
CA SER A 28 -12.53 2.21 -14.52
C SER A 28 -13.35 3.37 -15.07
N GLU A 29 -14.45 3.13 -15.77
CA GLU A 29 -15.39 4.17 -16.24
C GLU A 29 -16.45 4.56 -15.18
N GLY A 30 -16.62 3.74 -14.13
CA GLY A 30 -17.47 4.03 -12.98
C GLY A 30 -16.74 4.78 -11.86
N SER A 31 -17.49 5.28 -10.87
CA SER A 31 -16.90 5.79 -9.63
C SER A 31 -16.06 4.69 -8.98
N ILE A 32 -14.87 5.03 -8.45
CA ILE A 32 -14.03 4.07 -7.72
C ILE A 32 -14.81 3.42 -6.57
N PHE A 33 -15.76 4.14 -6.02
CA PHE A 33 -16.61 3.67 -4.93
C PHE A 33 -17.61 2.59 -5.36
N ASP A 34 -17.92 2.45 -6.66
CA ASP A 34 -18.81 1.38 -7.16
C ASP A 34 -18.17 -0.01 -6.98
N SER A 35 -16.84 -0.05 -7.01
CA SER A 35 -16.07 -1.28 -6.86
C SER A 35 -15.71 -1.63 -5.41
N VAL A 36 -15.92 -0.71 -4.48
CA VAL A 36 -15.66 -0.87 -3.04
C VAL A 36 -16.97 -1.22 -2.33
N SER A 37 -17.03 -2.38 -1.70
CA SER A 37 -18.25 -2.91 -1.06
C SER A 37 -18.43 -2.47 0.39
N GLU A 38 -17.34 -2.12 1.08
CA GLU A 38 -17.33 -1.78 2.50
C GLU A 38 -16.60 -0.46 2.72
N GLU A 39 -16.86 0.19 3.85
CA GLU A 39 -16.20 1.44 4.21
C GLU A 39 -14.68 1.24 4.31
N VAL A 40 -13.93 2.15 3.67
CA VAL A 40 -12.48 2.28 3.79
C VAL A 40 -12.18 3.53 4.60
N ARG A 41 -11.24 3.45 5.53
CA ARG A 41 -10.83 4.58 6.34
C ARG A 41 -9.50 5.14 5.82
N PHE A 42 -9.48 6.40 5.47
CA PHE A 42 -8.25 7.15 5.24
C PHE A 42 -7.71 7.62 6.58
N VAL A 43 -6.49 7.19 6.93
CA VAL A 43 -5.82 7.61 8.16
C VAL A 43 -4.52 8.32 7.80
N ALA A 44 -4.42 9.58 8.23
CA ALA A 44 -3.24 10.40 8.06
C ALA A 44 -2.49 10.52 9.40
N TYR A 45 -1.25 10.06 9.44
CA TYR A 45 -0.35 10.19 10.59
C TYR A 45 0.56 11.39 10.34
N LEU A 46 0.20 12.53 10.92
CA LEU A 46 0.84 13.83 10.66
C LEU A 46 1.34 14.45 11.95
N SER A 47 2.57 14.93 11.95
CA SER A 47 3.07 15.83 13.00
C SER A 47 2.36 17.18 12.97
N GLU A 48 2.54 17.97 14.02
CA GLU A 48 2.08 19.36 14.08
C GLU A 48 2.75 20.21 12.99
N ASP A 49 2.06 21.27 12.56
CA ASP A 49 2.48 22.10 11.42
C ASP A 49 3.88 22.71 11.63
N GLU A 50 4.21 23.08 12.87
CA GLU A 50 5.53 23.65 13.22
C GLU A 50 6.70 22.68 12.98
N LYS A 51 6.44 21.40 12.86
CA LYS A 51 7.44 20.37 12.58
C LYS A 51 7.52 19.99 11.12
N LEU A 52 6.49 20.30 10.35
CA LEU A 52 6.42 19.96 8.94
C LEU A 52 7.30 20.93 8.11
N PRO A 53 7.99 20.46 7.07
CA PRO A 53 8.51 21.32 6.04
C PRO A 53 7.37 22.11 5.36
N GLU A 54 7.62 23.39 5.01
CA GLU A 54 6.64 24.31 4.39
C GLU A 54 5.84 23.63 3.24
N ILE A 55 6.52 22.89 2.39
CA ILE A 55 5.87 22.16 1.26
C ILE A 55 4.88 21.10 1.73
N LEU A 56 5.09 20.46 2.87
CA LEU A 56 4.18 19.44 3.43
C LEU A 56 3.08 20.09 4.27
N GLU A 57 3.34 21.23 4.87
CA GLU A 57 2.33 22.06 5.55
C GLU A 57 1.27 22.52 4.53
N ASP A 58 1.70 23.15 3.43
CA ASP A 58 0.80 23.53 2.33
C ASP A 58 0.05 22.32 1.73
N PHE A 59 0.75 21.22 1.54
CA PHE A 59 0.15 20.00 0.98
C PHE A 59 -0.87 19.34 1.90
N LYS A 60 -0.76 19.48 3.20
CA LYS A 60 -1.74 19.00 4.18
C LYS A 60 -3.15 19.56 3.93
N ASP A 61 -3.24 20.84 3.55
CA ASP A 61 -4.50 21.47 3.20
C ASP A 61 -5.10 20.84 1.93
N ASP A 62 -4.28 20.56 0.94
CA ASP A 62 -4.67 19.90 -0.28
C ASP A 62 -5.12 18.46 -0.02
N VAL A 63 -4.42 17.72 0.84
CA VAL A 63 -4.80 16.37 1.31
C VAL A 63 -6.19 16.41 1.94
N THR A 64 -6.43 17.32 2.87
CA THR A 64 -7.72 17.47 3.57
C THR A 64 -8.83 17.78 2.58
N ALA A 65 -8.62 18.74 1.68
CA ALA A 65 -9.62 19.14 0.69
C ALA A 65 -10.00 17.99 -0.25
N VAL A 66 -9.02 17.24 -0.76
CA VAL A 66 -9.27 16.10 -1.66
C VAL A 66 -10.00 14.98 -0.94
N ILE A 67 -9.61 14.67 0.29
CA ILE A 67 -10.28 13.62 1.07
C ILE A 67 -11.73 14.00 1.38
N ASP A 68 -11.99 15.26 1.74
CA ASP A 68 -13.36 15.76 1.96
C ASP A 68 -14.23 15.68 0.71
N GLU A 69 -13.67 15.94 -0.48
CA GLU A 69 -14.36 15.74 -1.76
C GLU A 69 -14.68 14.26 -1.99
N LEU A 70 -13.68 13.37 -1.81
CA LEU A 70 -13.85 11.93 -1.98
C LEU A 70 -14.85 11.31 -1.00
N ILE A 71 -14.91 11.81 0.25
CA ILE A 71 -15.91 11.39 1.24
C ILE A 71 -17.31 11.71 0.75
N LYS A 72 -17.53 12.92 0.22
CA LYS A 72 -18.83 13.34 -0.33
C LYS A 72 -19.24 12.51 -1.55
N GLU A 73 -18.28 12.19 -2.42
CA GLU A 73 -18.51 11.35 -3.60
C GLU A 73 -18.76 9.89 -3.23
N GLY A 74 -18.15 9.43 -2.14
CA GLY A 74 -18.16 8.03 -1.70
C GLY A 74 -19.44 7.59 -0.99
N ASP A 75 -20.34 8.48 -0.64
CA ASP A 75 -21.63 8.20 0.02
C ASP A 75 -21.50 7.18 1.18
N GLY A 76 -20.60 7.47 2.11
CA GLY A 76 -20.34 6.63 3.29
C GLY A 76 -19.37 5.48 3.09
N LYS A 77 -18.73 5.35 1.92
CA LYS A 77 -17.71 4.33 1.64
C LYS A 77 -16.28 4.77 1.96
N LEU A 78 -16.10 6.03 2.31
CA LEU A 78 -14.83 6.57 2.77
C LEU A 78 -15.03 7.40 4.03
N ALA A 79 -14.24 7.13 5.06
CA ALA A 79 -14.12 7.97 6.25
C ALA A 79 -12.68 8.46 6.38
N SER A 80 -12.45 9.54 7.13
CA SER A 80 -11.10 10.06 7.38
C SER A 80 -10.81 10.27 8.85
N GLU A 81 -9.54 10.11 9.21
CA GLU A 81 -9.01 10.37 10.54
C GLU A 81 -7.61 10.95 10.41
N ILE A 82 -7.30 11.99 11.19
CA ILE A 82 -5.96 12.57 11.28
C ILE A 82 -5.46 12.32 12.69
N ILE A 83 -4.29 11.71 12.81
CA ILE A 83 -3.68 11.33 14.06
C ILE A 83 -2.30 11.97 14.15
N ASN A 84 -2.01 12.65 15.25
CA ASN A 84 -0.64 13.09 15.56
C ASN A 84 0.09 11.94 16.29
N PRO A 85 1.10 11.29 15.68
CA PRO A 85 1.80 10.19 16.31
C PRO A 85 2.60 10.59 17.56
N GLU A 86 2.93 11.85 17.70
CA GLU A 86 3.73 12.39 18.79
C GLU A 86 2.88 12.83 19.98
N ALA A 87 1.55 12.82 19.84
CA ALA A 87 0.64 13.02 20.96
C ALA A 87 0.74 11.85 21.98
N ASP A 88 0.19 12.03 23.16
CA ASP A 88 0.06 11.00 24.18
C ASP A 88 1.38 10.25 24.48
N GLU A 89 2.45 11.03 24.72
CA GLU A 89 3.80 10.52 25.01
C GLU A 89 4.39 9.60 23.92
N GLY A 90 3.83 9.63 22.69
CA GLY A 90 4.34 8.88 21.53
C GLY A 90 3.87 7.42 21.48
N GLU A 91 2.81 7.05 22.20
CA GLU A 91 2.25 5.69 22.12
C GLU A 91 1.85 5.31 20.69
N VAL A 92 1.24 6.25 19.97
CA VAL A 92 0.87 6.02 18.56
C VAL A 92 2.10 5.86 17.68
N ALA A 93 3.16 6.64 17.90
CA ALA A 93 4.41 6.54 17.17
C ALA A 93 5.06 5.15 17.32
N LEU A 94 5.07 4.61 18.53
CA LEU A 94 5.56 3.26 18.79
C LEU A 94 4.71 2.22 18.04
N LYS A 95 3.39 2.33 18.15
CA LYS A 95 2.47 1.40 17.51
C LYS A 95 2.62 1.39 15.97
N ILE A 96 2.63 2.54 15.31
CA ILE A 96 2.79 2.61 13.84
C ILE A 96 4.19 2.20 13.37
N SER A 97 5.19 2.32 14.25
CA SER A 97 6.53 1.80 14.00
C SER A 97 6.57 0.26 14.04
N GLU A 98 5.88 -0.35 15.01
CA GLU A 98 5.80 -1.81 15.15
C GLU A 98 4.91 -2.44 14.08
N ASP A 99 3.72 -1.88 13.84
CA ASP A 99 2.72 -2.44 12.94
C ASP A 99 3.04 -2.21 11.47
N PHE A 100 3.57 -1.02 11.12
CA PHE A 100 3.74 -0.57 9.73
C PHE A 100 5.20 -0.24 9.36
N GLY A 101 6.10 -0.18 10.35
CA GLY A 101 7.49 0.23 10.13
C GLY A 101 7.65 1.75 9.91
N PHE A 102 6.65 2.56 10.27
CA PHE A 102 6.70 4.02 10.08
C PHE A 102 7.64 4.66 11.11
N GLN A 103 8.68 5.28 10.61
CA GLN A 103 9.70 5.97 11.41
C GLN A 103 9.62 7.49 11.19
N PRO A 104 10.02 8.30 12.16
CA PRO A 104 10.06 9.75 11.94
C PRO A 104 11.04 10.10 10.82
N MET A 105 10.59 10.97 9.91
CA MET A 105 11.35 11.46 8.77
C MET A 105 12.11 12.74 9.11
N ALA A 106 13.09 13.10 8.29
CA ALA A 106 13.77 14.39 8.32
C ALA A 106 13.75 15.00 6.92
N ALA A 107 13.62 16.32 6.83
CA ALA A 107 13.66 17.03 5.54
C ALA A 107 15.03 16.95 4.87
N SER A 108 16.12 16.86 5.64
CA SER A 108 17.47 16.65 5.16
C SER A 108 18.31 15.85 6.16
N LEU A 109 19.47 15.34 5.72
CA LEU A 109 20.40 14.61 6.59
C LEU A 109 20.97 15.45 7.75
N PHE A 110 20.92 16.75 7.62
CA PHE A 110 21.46 17.71 8.61
C PHE A 110 20.36 18.35 9.46
N ASP A 111 19.09 18.00 9.20
CA ASP A 111 17.96 18.52 9.94
C ASP A 111 17.77 17.69 11.21
N GLU A 112 17.79 18.36 12.36
CA GLU A 112 17.50 17.73 13.65
C GLU A 112 16.00 17.56 13.87
N ASN A 113 15.17 18.31 13.12
CA ASN A 113 13.72 18.22 13.22
C ASN A 113 13.23 16.91 12.61
N ARG A 114 12.42 16.20 13.37
CA ARG A 114 11.79 14.95 12.96
C ARG A 114 10.30 15.14 12.90
N PHE A 115 9.67 14.55 11.88
CA PHE A 115 8.23 14.63 11.69
C PHE A 115 7.67 13.33 11.11
N TYR A 116 6.38 13.15 11.24
CA TYR A 116 5.61 12.09 10.60
C TYR A 116 4.74 12.70 9.50
N PHE A 117 4.73 12.08 8.34
CA PHE A 117 3.82 12.40 7.25
C PHE A 117 3.52 11.11 6.46
N TYR A 118 2.63 10.30 7.02
CA TYR A 118 2.23 9.03 6.43
C TYR A 118 0.73 9.00 6.20
N LEU A 119 0.34 8.57 5.00
CA LEU A 119 -1.05 8.48 4.58
C LEU A 119 -1.37 7.01 4.31
N THR A 120 -2.49 6.54 4.83
CA THR A 120 -2.92 5.14 4.69
C THR A 120 -4.39 5.04 4.37
N LEU A 121 -4.76 3.98 3.68
CA LEU A 121 -6.13 3.49 3.55
C LEU A 121 -6.24 2.18 4.31
N GLN A 122 -7.25 2.05 5.13
CA GLN A 122 -7.41 0.92 6.04
C GLN A 122 -8.81 0.33 5.95
N ARG A 123 -8.88 -1.00 5.94
CA ARG A 123 -10.12 -1.76 6.06
C ARG A 123 -9.81 -3.08 6.75
N ASP A 124 -10.45 -3.34 7.87
CA ASP A 124 -10.19 -4.51 8.72
C ASP A 124 -8.68 -4.63 9.05
N GLU A 125 -8.06 -5.73 8.69
CA GLU A 125 -6.62 -5.98 8.85
C GLU A 125 -5.77 -5.51 7.66
N THR A 126 -6.42 -4.99 6.61
CA THR A 126 -5.71 -4.52 5.40
C THR A 126 -5.35 -3.06 5.52
N VAL A 127 -4.05 -2.78 5.48
CA VAL A 127 -3.51 -1.41 5.46
C VAL A 127 -2.73 -1.21 4.16
N VAL A 128 -3.08 -0.16 3.44
CA VAL A 128 -2.41 0.25 2.22
C VAL A 128 -1.82 1.63 2.42
N GLN A 129 -0.51 1.74 2.37
CA GLN A 129 0.14 3.05 2.38
C GLN A 129 -0.17 3.77 1.06
N VAL A 130 -0.64 5.02 1.17
CA VAL A 130 -0.81 5.94 0.04
C VAL A 130 0.52 6.65 -0.17
N PRO A 131 1.20 6.44 -1.30
CA PRO A 131 2.47 7.11 -1.55
C PRO A 131 2.27 8.61 -1.74
N LEU A 132 3.27 9.39 -1.40
CA LEU A 132 3.27 10.82 -1.72
C LEU A 132 3.41 10.99 -3.24
N PRO A 133 2.63 11.89 -3.87
CA PRO A 133 2.74 12.16 -5.29
C PRO A 133 4.07 12.87 -5.61
N GLU A 134 4.53 12.78 -6.86
CA GLU A 134 5.71 13.51 -7.33
C GLU A 134 5.50 15.03 -7.29
N SER A 135 4.27 15.46 -7.59
CA SER A 135 3.83 16.85 -7.45
C SER A 135 2.90 16.97 -6.26
N PHE A 136 3.22 17.86 -5.32
CA PHE A 136 2.38 18.13 -4.15
C PHE A 136 1.22 19.05 -4.55
N ASP A 137 0.25 18.51 -5.30
CA ASP A 137 -0.96 19.20 -5.74
C ASP A 137 -2.18 18.28 -5.64
N LYS A 138 -3.37 18.88 -5.61
CA LYS A 138 -4.65 18.19 -5.44
C LYS A 138 -4.91 17.11 -6.48
N GLU A 139 -4.61 17.39 -7.75
CA GLU A 139 -4.92 16.46 -8.85
C GLU A 139 -4.03 15.22 -8.79
N SER A 140 -2.74 15.42 -8.56
CA SER A 140 -1.78 14.34 -8.39
C SER A 140 -2.08 13.50 -7.16
N PHE A 141 -2.46 14.12 -6.05
CA PHE A 141 -2.85 13.43 -4.83
C PHE A 141 -4.14 12.63 -5.02
N ARG A 142 -5.18 13.24 -5.59
CA ARG A 142 -6.44 12.55 -5.88
C ARG A 142 -6.21 11.27 -6.68
N ARG A 143 -5.38 11.34 -7.73
CA ARG A 143 -5.03 10.18 -8.56
C ARG A 143 -4.38 9.06 -7.74
N VAL A 144 -3.42 9.40 -6.89
CA VAL A 144 -2.72 8.41 -6.04
C VAL A 144 -3.67 7.76 -5.04
N VAL A 145 -4.59 8.53 -4.43
CA VAL A 145 -5.62 7.99 -3.53
C VAL A 145 -6.55 7.05 -4.28
N GLU A 146 -7.05 7.45 -5.44
CA GLU A 146 -7.94 6.61 -6.28
C GLU A 146 -7.25 5.31 -6.72
N GLU A 147 -5.97 5.36 -7.09
CA GLU A 147 -5.18 4.17 -7.42
C GLU A 147 -4.98 3.26 -6.21
N SER A 148 -4.79 3.84 -5.02
CA SER A 148 -4.66 3.10 -3.77
C SER A 148 -5.98 2.46 -3.35
N MET A 149 -7.10 3.17 -3.54
CA MET A 149 -8.46 2.66 -3.30
C MET A 149 -8.80 1.44 -4.16
N LYS A 150 -8.29 1.35 -5.39
CA LYS A 150 -8.50 0.18 -6.25
C LYS A 150 -8.05 -1.13 -5.61
N ARG A 151 -7.12 -1.09 -4.66
CA ARG A 151 -6.67 -2.28 -3.92
C ARG A 151 -7.75 -2.89 -3.02
N PHE A 152 -8.78 -2.11 -2.67
CA PHE A 152 -9.92 -2.56 -1.89
C PHE A 152 -11.11 -3.00 -2.76
N ALA A 153 -11.01 -2.83 -4.07
CA ALA A 153 -12.02 -3.31 -5.00
C ALA A 153 -12.09 -4.85 -5.02
N ALA A 154 -13.29 -5.38 -5.09
CA ALA A 154 -13.50 -6.82 -5.12
C ALA A 154 -12.78 -7.47 -6.31
N GLY A 155 -11.96 -8.49 -6.05
CA GLY A 155 -11.23 -9.23 -7.09
C GLY A 155 -9.90 -8.62 -7.54
N MET A 156 -9.49 -7.47 -6.99
CA MET A 156 -8.19 -6.84 -7.30
C MET A 156 -7.02 -7.45 -6.54
N LEU A 157 -7.23 -7.93 -5.32
CA LEU A 157 -6.17 -8.55 -4.54
C LEU A 157 -5.86 -9.94 -5.11
N LYS A 158 -4.67 -10.09 -5.67
CA LYS A 158 -4.12 -11.40 -6.02
C LYS A 158 -3.55 -12.03 -4.75
N THR A 159 -4.19 -13.06 -4.24
CA THR A 159 -3.62 -13.86 -3.16
C THR A 159 -2.48 -14.71 -3.74
N ILE A 160 -1.26 -14.44 -3.30
CA ILE A 160 -0.11 -15.31 -3.60
C ILE A 160 -0.01 -16.31 -2.46
N VAL A 161 -0.33 -17.58 -2.74
CA VAL A 161 -0.10 -18.67 -1.80
C VAL A 161 1.29 -19.22 -2.07
N LEU A 162 2.23 -19.02 -1.14
CA LEU A 162 3.52 -19.68 -1.17
C LEU A 162 3.37 -21.08 -0.56
N VAL A 163 3.28 -22.08 -1.43
CA VAL A 163 3.35 -23.49 -0.99
C VAL A 163 4.81 -23.88 -0.95
N ALA A 164 5.40 -23.87 0.25
CA ALA A 164 6.73 -24.43 0.45
C ALA A 164 6.60 -25.95 0.68
N PRO A 165 7.16 -26.81 -0.18
CA PRO A 165 7.15 -28.25 0.06
C PRO A 165 7.97 -28.59 1.31
N GLU A 166 7.47 -29.46 2.17
CA GLU A 166 8.13 -29.88 3.42
C GLU A 166 9.59 -30.37 3.22
N GLN A 167 9.92 -30.83 2.04
CA GLN A 167 11.28 -31.31 1.70
C GLN A 167 12.37 -30.25 1.76
N VAL A 168 12.05 -28.96 1.66
CA VAL A 168 13.05 -27.87 1.78
C VAL A 168 13.61 -27.81 3.20
N HIS A 169 12.76 -28.11 4.20
CA HIS A 169 13.18 -28.15 5.60
C HIS A 169 14.17 -29.29 5.91
N GLU A 170 14.00 -30.44 5.29
CA GLU A 170 14.88 -31.59 5.48
C GLU A 170 16.23 -31.42 4.79
N TYR A 171 16.23 -30.80 3.60
CA TYR A 171 17.46 -30.49 2.87
C TYR A 171 18.31 -29.42 3.59
N MET A 172 17.69 -28.37 4.08
CA MET A 172 18.38 -27.36 4.89
C MET A 172 18.89 -27.91 6.23
N ARG A 173 18.11 -28.79 6.88
CA ARG A 173 18.53 -29.44 8.13
C ARG A 173 19.74 -30.36 7.92
N ARG A 174 19.81 -31.09 6.82
CA ARG A 174 20.99 -31.91 6.45
C ARG A 174 22.20 -31.06 6.15
N GLN A 175 22.05 -29.94 5.46
CA GLN A 175 23.16 -29.04 5.12
C GLN A 175 23.73 -28.34 6.37
N MET A 176 22.91 -27.97 7.34
CA MET A 176 23.35 -27.44 8.62
C MET A 176 24.07 -28.51 9.49
N GLN A 177 23.58 -29.77 9.47
CA GLN A 177 24.25 -30.84 10.19
C GLN A 177 25.62 -31.21 9.60
N THR A 178 25.75 -31.22 8.28
CA THR A 178 27.06 -31.47 7.63
C THR A 178 28.05 -30.33 7.82
N ALA A 179 27.59 -29.08 7.85
CA ALA A 179 28.44 -27.92 8.14
C ALA A 179 28.96 -27.92 9.59
N SER A 180 28.10 -28.33 10.55
CA SER A 180 28.50 -28.44 11.96
C SER A 180 29.50 -29.56 12.21
N THR A 181 29.39 -30.69 11.51
CA THR A 181 30.28 -31.84 11.67
C THR A 181 31.70 -31.57 11.10
N ASN A 182 31.78 -30.76 10.03
CA ASN A 182 33.08 -30.39 9.45
C ASN A 182 33.87 -29.37 10.31
N GLN A 183 33.21 -28.57 11.13
CA GLN A 183 33.89 -27.65 12.04
C GLN A 183 34.50 -28.34 13.27
N TYR A 184 33.91 -29.45 13.71
CA TYR A 184 34.45 -30.19 14.88
C TYR A 184 35.68 -31.09 14.53
N ASN A 185 35.81 -31.51 13.28
CA ASN A 185 36.95 -32.34 12.84
C ASN A 185 38.25 -31.55 12.55
N GLN A 186 38.20 -30.23 12.50
CA GLN A 186 39.38 -29.37 12.31
C GLN A 186 40.04 -28.90 13.63
N LEU A 187 39.46 -29.26 14.78
CA LEU A 187 39.98 -28.87 16.11
C LEU A 187 40.66 -30.02 16.87
N THR A 188 40.89 -31.18 16.24
CA THR A 188 41.49 -32.37 16.87
C THR A 188 42.70 -32.93 16.07
N GLU A 189 43.47 -32.06 15.37
CA GLU A 189 44.84 -32.38 14.93
C GLU A 189 45.86 -31.39 15.48
#